data_04f4c1b0a6b9e25a1a33dc9c0657c310
#
_entry.id   04f4c1b0a6b9e25a1a33dc9c0657c310
#
_cell.length_a   1.000
_cell.length_b   1.000
_cell.length_c   1.000
_cell.angle_alpha   90.00
_cell.angle_beta   90.00
_cell.angle_gamma   90.00
#
_symmetry.space_group_name_H-M   'P 1'
#
loop_
_entity.id
_entity.type
_entity.pdbx_description
1 polymer ?
#
loop_
_entity_poly.entity_id
_entity_poly.type
_entity_poly.pdbx_seq_one_letter_code
_entity_poly.pdbx_strand_id
1 'polypeptide(L)'
;TRFVLKTPRGERKVASPLVGRPHVYNILAATAAALELGYDLDRICSGIETCVGAPGRFERVPHDGDFAIVVDYAHTDDALLNVLKTARDLTPGRVITVFGAGG
;
A
#
# COMPACT_ATOMS: atom_id res chain seq x y z
N THR A 1 -1.19 5.83 -4.82
CA THR A 1 -2.65 5.61 -4.89
C THR A 1 -3.39 6.88 -4.54
N ARG A 2 -4.46 7.23 -5.29
CA ARG A 2 -5.33 8.39 -5.01
C ARG A 2 -6.75 7.90 -4.76
N PHE A 3 -7.40 8.42 -3.73
CA PHE A 3 -8.77 8.04 -3.36
C PHE A 3 -9.45 9.13 -2.52
N VAL A 4 -10.75 8.99 -2.30
CA VAL A 4 -11.50 9.82 -1.36
C VAL A 4 -11.64 9.05 -0.06
N LEU A 5 -11.04 9.60 1.01
CA LEU A 5 -11.19 9.11 2.37
C LEU A 5 -12.49 9.66 2.96
N LYS A 6 -13.42 8.78 3.31
CA LYS A 6 -14.70 9.14 3.94
C LYS A 6 -14.69 8.67 5.39
N THR A 7 -14.96 9.59 6.30
CA THR A 7 -14.97 9.33 7.74
C THR A 7 -16.17 10.00 8.40
N PRO A 8 -16.53 9.65 9.65
CA PRO A 8 -17.55 10.37 10.41
C PRO A 8 -17.23 11.86 10.67
N ARG A 9 -15.95 12.24 10.51
CA ARG A 9 -15.48 13.62 10.70
C ARG A 9 -15.32 14.40 9.38
N GLY A 10 -15.78 13.83 8.26
CA GLY A 10 -15.75 14.47 6.94
C GLY A 10 -15.02 13.65 5.88
N GLU A 11 -14.88 14.27 4.70
CA GLU A 11 -14.26 13.66 3.52
C GLU A 11 -13.00 14.43 3.11
N ARG A 12 -11.98 13.72 2.66
CA ARG A 12 -10.75 14.29 2.10
C ARG A 12 -10.28 13.51 0.88
N LYS A 13 -9.76 14.23 -0.11
CA LYS A 13 -9.00 13.62 -1.21
C LYS A 13 -7.58 13.37 -0.71
N VAL A 14 -7.10 12.15 -0.83
CA VAL A 14 -5.79 11.73 -0.32
C VAL A 14 -4.97 11.14 -1.46
N ALA A 15 -3.68 11.48 -1.48
CA ALA A 15 -2.68 10.94 -2.39
C ALA A 15 -1.59 10.23 -1.57
N SER A 16 -1.67 8.91 -1.47
CA SER A 16 -0.65 8.11 -0.79
C SER A 16 0.44 7.65 -1.76
N PRO A 17 1.72 7.66 -1.37
CA PRO A 17 2.80 7.04 -2.14
C PRO A 17 2.69 5.51 -2.17
N LEU A 18 1.97 4.92 -1.23
CA LEU A 18 1.74 3.49 -1.18
C LEU A 18 0.85 3.01 -2.34
N VAL A 19 1.16 1.83 -2.88
CA VAL A 19 0.55 1.30 -4.09
C VAL A 19 -0.18 0.00 -3.80
N GLY A 20 -1.40 -0.14 -4.38
CA GLY A 20 -2.19 -1.37 -4.31
C GLY A 20 -3.28 -1.37 -3.24
N ARG A 21 -4.29 -2.21 -3.48
CA ARG A 21 -5.48 -2.32 -2.60
C ARG A 21 -5.16 -2.68 -1.14
N PRO A 22 -4.19 -3.58 -0.85
CA PRO A 22 -3.86 -3.90 0.54
C PRO A 22 -3.47 -2.67 1.37
N HIS A 23 -2.71 -1.74 0.77
CA HIS A 23 -2.35 -0.50 1.45
C HIS A 23 -3.54 0.42 1.71
N VAL A 24 -4.55 0.43 0.85
CA VAL A 24 -5.79 1.18 1.11
C VAL A 24 -6.48 0.66 2.38
N TYR A 25 -6.59 -0.65 2.56
CA TYR A 25 -7.14 -1.23 3.79
C TYR A 25 -6.31 -0.91 5.02
N ASN A 26 -4.99 -0.95 4.91
CA ASN A 26 -4.09 -0.57 6.01
C ASN A 26 -4.26 0.92 6.38
N ILE A 27 -4.38 1.79 5.39
CA ILE A 27 -4.64 3.22 5.59
C ILE A 27 -6.00 3.44 6.29
N LEU A 28 -7.04 2.72 5.88
CA LEU A 28 -8.36 2.82 6.52
C LEU A 28 -8.31 2.38 7.99
N ALA A 29 -7.63 1.28 8.29
CA ALA A 29 -7.46 0.80 9.66
C ALA A 29 -6.66 1.80 10.51
N ALA A 30 -5.54 2.31 9.99
CA ALA A 30 -4.74 3.33 10.67
C ALA A 30 -5.53 4.63 10.88
N THR A 31 -6.33 5.04 9.90
CA THR A 31 -7.23 6.21 10.01
C THR A 31 -8.23 6.03 11.12
N ALA A 32 -8.90 4.88 11.19
CA ALA A 32 -9.88 4.61 12.25
C ALA A 32 -9.24 4.68 13.63
N ALA A 33 -8.08 4.04 13.81
CA ALA A 33 -7.35 4.09 15.07
C ALA A 33 -6.92 5.52 15.45
N ALA A 34 -6.42 6.29 14.48
CA ALA A 34 -5.99 7.66 14.73
C ALA A 34 -7.16 8.59 15.11
N LEU A 35 -8.34 8.40 14.49
CA LEU A 35 -9.55 9.14 14.83
C LEU A 35 -10.01 8.84 16.27
N GLU A 36 -9.95 7.58 16.70
CA GLU A 36 -10.25 7.17 18.08
C GLU A 36 -9.25 7.75 19.10
N LEU A 37 -7.98 7.87 18.70
CA LEU A 37 -6.95 8.54 19.51
C LEU A 37 -7.07 10.08 19.52
N GLY A 38 -8.04 10.64 18.81
CA GLY A 38 -8.34 12.07 18.83
C GLY A 38 -7.56 12.94 17.85
N TYR A 39 -6.81 12.33 16.93
CA TYR A 39 -6.15 13.11 15.88
C TYR A 39 -7.17 13.74 14.94
N ASP A 40 -6.89 14.96 14.48
CA ASP A 40 -7.71 15.62 13.46
C ASP A 40 -7.49 15.02 12.06
N LEU A 41 -8.49 15.18 11.19
CA LEU A 41 -8.49 14.54 9.87
C LEU A 41 -7.38 15.09 8.95
N ASP A 42 -7.05 16.37 9.06
CA ASP A 42 -6.03 16.98 8.20
C ASP A 42 -4.63 16.47 8.58
N ARG A 43 -4.36 16.28 9.87
CA ARG A 43 -3.12 15.65 10.35
C ARG A 43 -3.01 14.19 9.92
N ILE A 44 -4.12 13.44 9.97
CA ILE A 44 -4.17 12.06 9.47
C ILE A 44 -3.86 12.01 7.98
N CYS A 45 -4.47 12.87 7.17
CA CYS A 45 -4.22 12.95 5.74
C CYS A 45 -2.75 13.28 5.43
N SER A 46 -2.17 14.25 6.12
CA SER A 46 -0.74 14.58 5.99
C SER A 46 0.16 13.38 6.30
N GLY A 47 -0.15 12.62 7.35
CA GLY A 47 0.56 11.38 7.67
C GLY A 47 0.47 10.32 6.58
N ILE A 48 -0.72 10.16 5.97
CA ILE A 48 -0.92 9.22 4.86
C ILE A 48 -0.10 9.62 3.62
N GLU A 49 -0.06 10.92 3.30
CA GLU A 49 0.62 11.46 2.13
C GLU A 49 2.15 11.38 2.23
N THR A 50 2.69 11.38 3.44
CA THR A 50 4.13 11.27 3.71
C THR A 50 4.59 9.86 4.08
N CYS A 51 3.68 8.91 4.25
CA CYS A 51 4.01 7.55 4.66
C CYS A 51 4.68 6.76 3.53
N VAL A 52 5.93 6.36 3.74
CA VAL A 52 6.69 5.56 2.76
C VAL A 52 6.44 4.05 2.86
N GLY A 53 5.66 3.62 3.85
CA GLY A 53 5.37 2.20 4.09
C GLY A 53 6.41 1.49 4.95
N ALA A 54 6.22 0.19 5.12
CA ALA A 54 7.14 -0.67 5.84
C ALA A 54 8.03 -1.45 4.85
N PRO A 55 9.31 -1.67 5.17
CA PRO A 55 10.19 -2.51 4.37
C PRO A 55 9.59 -3.89 4.12
N GLY A 56 9.73 -4.41 2.90
CA GLY A 56 9.22 -5.72 2.52
C GLY A 56 7.70 -5.86 2.51
N ARG A 57 6.94 -4.77 2.43
CA ARG A 57 5.47 -4.78 2.32
C ARG A 57 5.03 -4.05 1.05
N PHE A 58 5.05 -4.77 -0.07
CA PHE A 58 4.85 -4.23 -1.42
C PHE A 58 5.74 -2.99 -1.64
N GLU A 59 6.95 -3.07 -1.14
CA GLU A 59 7.94 -2.01 -1.16
C GLU A 59 8.45 -1.80 -2.57
N ARG A 60 8.32 -0.59 -3.07
CA ARG A 60 8.88 -0.23 -4.38
C ARG A 60 10.34 0.16 -4.23
N VAL A 61 11.21 -0.58 -4.92
CA VAL A 61 12.65 -0.28 -4.96
C VAL A 61 12.91 0.76 -6.06
N PRO A 62 13.51 1.93 -5.72
CA PRO A 62 13.90 2.93 -6.69
C PRO A 62 15.00 2.41 -7.62
N HIS A 63 14.89 2.66 -8.92
CA HIS A 63 15.91 2.38 -9.93
C HIS A 63 15.62 3.19 -11.21
N ASP A 64 16.59 3.26 -12.13
CA ASP A 64 16.52 4.07 -13.35
C ASP A 64 15.92 3.34 -14.56
N GLY A 65 15.51 2.07 -14.43
CA GLY A 65 14.91 1.29 -15.51
C GLY A 65 13.43 1.61 -15.73
N ASP A 66 12.90 1.21 -16.87
CA ASP A 66 11.52 1.41 -17.27
C ASP A 66 10.58 0.26 -16.78
N PHE A 67 10.89 -0.35 -15.67
CA PHE A 67 10.13 -1.41 -15.01
C PHE A 67 10.01 -1.12 -13.51
N ALA A 68 9.12 -1.80 -12.81
CA ALA A 68 9.00 -1.69 -11.35
C ALA A 68 9.64 -2.90 -10.66
N ILE A 69 10.40 -2.64 -9.60
CA ILE A 69 10.87 -3.67 -8.68
C ILE A 69 10.08 -3.53 -7.40
N VAL A 70 9.48 -4.63 -6.95
CA VAL A 70 8.70 -4.68 -5.72
C VAL A 70 9.23 -5.80 -4.83
N VAL A 71 9.43 -5.50 -3.55
CA VAL A 71 9.80 -6.47 -2.52
C VAL A 71 8.64 -6.68 -1.57
N ASP A 72 8.27 -7.94 -1.33
CA ASP A 72 7.23 -8.30 -0.38
C ASP A 72 7.61 -9.54 0.43
N TYR A 73 7.17 -9.61 1.66
CA TYR A 73 7.42 -10.71 2.60
C TYR A 73 6.38 -11.86 2.48
N ALA A 74 5.56 -11.86 1.45
CA ALA A 74 4.58 -12.91 1.22
C ALA A 74 5.25 -14.27 1.12
N HIS A 75 4.87 -15.20 2.01
CA HIS A 75 5.46 -16.54 2.12
C HIS A 75 4.38 -17.63 2.30
N THR A 76 3.10 -17.27 2.22
CA THR A 76 1.98 -18.21 2.17
C THR A 76 1.29 -18.13 0.82
N ASP A 77 0.58 -19.17 0.42
CA ASP A 77 -0.12 -19.24 -0.87
C ASP A 77 -1.06 -18.07 -1.07
N ASP A 78 -1.89 -17.77 -0.07
CA ASP A 78 -2.84 -16.65 -0.13
C ASP A 78 -2.14 -15.30 -0.19
N ALA A 79 -1.06 -15.11 0.59
CA ALA A 79 -0.31 -13.86 0.58
C ALA A 79 0.35 -13.65 -0.78
N LEU A 80 1.00 -14.68 -1.33
CA LEU A 80 1.64 -14.60 -2.63
C LEU A 80 0.62 -14.33 -3.75
N LEU A 81 -0.53 -15.02 -3.71
CA LEU A 81 -1.61 -14.80 -4.66
C LEU A 81 -2.12 -13.34 -4.62
N ASN A 82 -2.28 -12.76 -3.45
CA ASN A 82 -2.74 -11.38 -3.28
C ASN A 82 -1.69 -10.36 -3.78
N VAL A 83 -0.42 -10.60 -3.51
CA VAL A 83 0.68 -9.78 -4.04
C VAL A 83 0.72 -9.83 -5.57
N LEU A 84 0.62 -11.01 -6.15
CA LEU A 84 0.63 -11.20 -7.60
C LEU A 84 -0.60 -10.57 -8.28
N LYS A 85 -1.79 -10.70 -7.70
CA LYS A 85 -2.99 -9.99 -8.17
C LYS A 85 -2.78 -8.48 -8.14
N THR A 86 -2.26 -7.96 -7.03
CA THR A 86 -1.96 -6.52 -6.91
C THR A 86 -0.95 -6.06 -7.96
N ALA A 87 0.13 -6.83 -8.19
CA ALA A 87 1.10 -6.53 -9.22
C ALA A 87 0.47 -6.55 -10.62
N ARG A 88 -0.41 -7.52 -10.89
CA ARG A 88 -1.12 -7.62 -12.17
C ARG A 88 -2.06 -6.44 -12.42
N ASP A 89 -2.75 -5.95 -11.40
CA ASP A 89 -3.64 -4.79 -11.50
C ASP A 89 -2.88 -3.48 -11.81
N LEU A 90 -1.58 -3.43 -11.53
CA LEU A 90 -0.76 -2.24 -11.71
C LEU A 90 -0.08 -2.15 -13.08
N THR A 91 -0.01 -3.24 -13.83
CA THR A 91 0.65 -3.26 -15.14
C THR A 91 -0.02 -4.21 -16.13
N PRO A 92 -0.20 -3.79 -17.39
CA PRO A 92 -0.58 -4.70 -18.46
C PRO A 92 0.63 -5.53 -18.97
N GLY A 93 1.85 -5.16 -18.59
CA GLY A 93 3.09 -5.80 -19.00
C GLY A 93 3.34 -7.15 -18.33
N ARG A 94 4.55 -7.68 -18.47
CA ARG A 94 4.94 -8.92 -17.82
C ARG A 94 5.10 -8.70 -16.31
N VAL A 95 4.66 -9.69 -15.52
CA VAL A 95 5.00 -9.81 -14.10
C VAL A 95 5.97 -10.98 -13.98
N ILE A 96 7.18 -10.70 -13.52
CA ILE A 96 8.22 -11.69 -13.25
C ILE A 96 8.31 -11.85 -11.74
N THR A 97 8.17 -13.07 -11.27
CA THR A 97 8.20 -13.39 -9.85
C THR A 97 9.45 -14.19 -9.52
N VAL A 98 10.19 -13.74 -8.52
CA VAL A 98 11.29 -14.47 -7.92
C VAL A 98 10.93 -14.73 -6.46
N PHE A 99 10.88 -15.99 -6.06
CA PHE A 99 10.55 -16.36 -4.67
C PHE A 99 11.33 -17.60 -4.26
N GLY A 100 11.48 -17.76 -2.96
CA GLY A 100 12.04 -18.97 -2.34
C GLY A 100 11.11 -19.47 -1.25
N ALA A 101 11.05 -20.77 -1.05
CA ALA A 101 10.38 -21.37 0.08
C ALA A 101 11.39 -21.51 1.22
N GLY A 102 11.06 -20.97 2.39
CA GLY A 102 11.74 -21.31 3.63
C GLY A 102 11.28 -22.69 4.07
N GLY A 103 12.23 -23.62 4.21
CA GLY A 103 11.97 -24.96 4.74
C GLY A 103 11.72 -24.94 6.25
#